data_68a3ba6b93e5b963a5348a37782112c0
#
_entry.id   68a3ba6b93e5b963a5348a37782112c0
#
_cell.length_a   1.000
_cell.length_b   1.000
_cell.length_c   1.000
_cell.angle_alpha   90.00
_cell.angle_beta   90.00
_cell.angle_gamma   90.00
#
_symmetry.space_group_name_H-M   'P 1'
#
loop_
_entity.id
_entity.type
_entity.pdbx_description
1 polymer ?
#
loop_
_entity_poly.entity_id
_entity_poly.type
_entity_poly.pdbx_seq_one_letter_code
_entity_poly.pdbx_strand_id
1 'polypeptide(L)'
;MKQADSLKMEDNLYKLRQFMLEELIKKGYKYIARDEEGSIYAYSSKPTKRERAWFFDYVSVDDTWEDISLVSRMFTDIKWEDVEPFKISYTNWDDVPVDTKVIVTGVDDSEWKCHFYKKLNNNSILAFREGKTSWTTSDVEEVNINNVRLA
;
A
#
# COMPACT_ATOMS: atom_id res chain seq x y z
N MET A 1 -25.31 -11.09 12.46
CA MET A 1 -25.09 -11.08 11.03
C MET A 1 -23.62 -11.14 10.70
N LYS A 2 -23.17 -12.35 10.42
CA LYS A 2 -21.75 -12.66 10.27
C LYS A 2 -21.06 -11.94 9.09
N GLN A 3 -21.78 -11.66 7.99
CA GLN A 3 -21.20 -10.98 6.81
C GLN A 3 -20.87 -9.49 7.06
N ALA A 4 -21.76 -8.77 7.75
CA ALA A 4 -21.53 -7.34 8.04
C ALA A 4 -20.35 -7.15 9.01
N ASP A 5 -20.20 -8.04 9.98
CA ASP A 5 -19.10 -8.01 10.95
C ASP A 5 -17.77 -8.36 10.29
N SER A 6 -17.76 -9.34 9.34
CA SER A 6 -16.57 -9.70 8.57
C SER A 6 -16.10 -8.56 7.68
N LEU A 7 -17.02 -7.85 6.98
CA LEU A 7 -16.69 -6.70 6.16
C LEU A 7 -16.12 -5.54 6.97
N LYS A 8 -16.66 -5.29 8.17
CA LYS A 8 -16.12 -4.29 9.10
C LYS A 8 -14.72 -4.65 9.58
N MET A 9 -14.46 -5.93 9.88
CA MET A 9 -13.13 -6.39 10.29
C MET A 9 -12.11 -6.24 9.18
N GLU A 10 -12.45 -6.59 7.95
CA GLU A 10 -11.56 -6.43 6.79
C GLU A 10 -11.25 -4.96 6.55
N ASP A 11 -12.23 -4.08 6.61
CA ASP A 11 -12.05 -2.64 6.45
C ASP A 11 -11.16 -2.06 7.55
N ASN A 12 -11.35 -2.48 8.81
CA ASN A 12 -10.53 -2.05 9.93
C ASN A 12 -9.08 -2.53 9.82
N LEU A 13 -8.87 -3.80 9.43
CA LEU A 13 -7.54 -4.35 9.17
C LEU A 13 -6.84 -3.58 8.07
N TYR A 14 -7.57 -3.19 7.06
CA TYR A 14 -7.04 -2.43 5.94
C TYR A 14 -6.55 -1.05 6.37
N LYS A 15 -7.35 -0.35 7.16
CA LYS A 15 -6.97 0.97 7.72
C LYS A 15 -5.74 0.87 8.61
N LEU A 16 -5.68 -0.16 9.45
CA LEU A 16 -4.52 -0.43 10.31
C LEU A 16 -3.28 -0.72 9.48
N ARG A 17 -3.42 -1.48 8.39
CA ARG A 17 -2.33 -1.74 7.45
C ARG A 17 -1.77 -0.45 6.87
N GLN A 18 -2.62 0.44 6.40
CA GLN A 18 -2.18 1.73 5.83
C GLN A 18 -1.44 2.56 6.87
N PHE A 19 -1.96 2.63 8.09
CA PHE A 19 -1.29 3.31 9.20
C PHE A 19 0.08 2.70 9.48
N MET A 20 0.17 1.38 9.52
CA MET A 20 1.43 0.67 9.76
C MET A 20 2.45 0.94 8.64
N LEU A 21 2.01 0.92 7.38
CA LEU A 21 2.90 1.21 6.25
C LEU A 21 3.44 2.64 6.31
N GLU A 22 2.61 3.62 6.68
CA GLU A 22 3.04 5.00 6.89
C GLU A 22 4.11 5.10 7.98
N GLU A 23 3.88 4.43 9.11
CA GLU A 23 4.82 4.43 10.23
C GLU A 23 6.15 3.77 9.85
N LEU A 24 6.11 2.67 9.11
CA LEU A 24 7.32 2.00 8.63
C LEU A 24 8.12 2.90 7.68
N ILE A 25 7.46 3.60 6.77
CA ILE A 25 8.12 4.56 5.87
C ILE A 25 8.79 5.68 6.66
N LYS A 26 8.11 6.22 7.67
CA LYS A 26 8.68 7.27 8.53
C LYS A 26 9.94 6.80 9.26
N LYS A 27 10.00 5.52 9.61
CA LYS A 27 11.16 4.90 10.24
C LYS A 27 12.28 4.53 9.25
N GLY A 28 12.04 4.70 7.95
CA GLY A 28 13.04 4.43 6.91
C GLY A 28 12.97 3.03 6.31
N TYR A 29 11.94 2.24 6.62
CA TYR A 29 11.75 0.92 6.03
C TYR A 29 11.15 1.02 4.63
N LYS A 30 11.63 0.17 3.72
CA LYS A 30 11.23 0.18 2.30
C LYS A 30 10.69 -1.15 1.81
N TYR A 31 10.93 -2.24 2.54
CA TYR A 31 10.56 -3.59 2.12
C TYR A 31 10.01 -4.40 3.28
N ILE A 32 9.11 -5.32 2.96
CA ILE A 32 8.57 -6.30 3.89
C ILE A 32 8.69 -7.68 3.25
N ALA A 33 9.10 -8.68 4.01
CA ALA A 33 9.16 -10.05 3.53
C ALA A 33 8.82 -11.04 4.64
N ARG A 34 8.25 -12.18 4.25
CA ARG A 34 7.88 -13.27 5.17
C ARG A 34 8.82 -14.44 4.97
N ASP A 35 9.34 -14.95 6.07
CA ASP A 35 10.17 -16.16 6.08
C ASP A 35 9.32 -17.43 5.95
N GLU A 36 9.95 -18.53 5.61
CA GLU A 36 9.27 -19.82 5.44
C GLU A 36 8.46 -20.24 6.66
N GLU A 37 8.96 -19.96 7.87
CA GLU A 37 8.30 -20.30 9.14
C GLU A 37 7.11 -19.40 9.48
N GLY A 38 6.89 -18.31 8.74
CA GLY A 38 5.78 -17.39 8.93
C GLY A 38 6.11 -16.05 9.59
N SER A 39 7.30 -15.90 10.14
CA SER A 39 7.75 -14.60 10.69
C SER A 39 7.87 -13.55 9.58
N ILE A 40 7.51 -12.33 9.89
CA ILE A 40 7.50 -11.22 8.92
C ILE A 40 8.34 -10.06 9.44
N TYR A 41 9.12 -9.47 8.55
CA TYR A 41 10.08 -8.42 8.88
C TYR A 41 10.02 -7.27 7.91
N ALA A 42 10.29 -6.06 8.42
CA ALA A 42 10.49 -4.87 7.61
C ALA A 42 12.00 -4.59 7.48
N TYR A 43 12.40 -4.09 6.32
CA TYR A 43 13.82 -3.85 5.99
C TYR A 43 14.00 -2.47 5.38
N SER A 44 15.09 -1.78 5.76
CA SER A 44 15.43 -0.47 5.21
C SER A 44 16.01 -0.55 3.79
N SER A 45 16.58 -1.69 3.42
CA SER A 45 17.06 -1.97 2.05
C SER A 45 16.61 -3.36 1.62
N LYS A 46 16.72 -3.65 0.32
CA LYS A 46 16.17 -4.87 -0.28
C LYS A 46 16.82 -6.13 0.31
N PRO A 47 16.06 -7.01 0.96
CA PRO A 47 16.59 -8.28 1.45
C PRO A 47 16.78 -9.28 0.31
N THR A 48 17.60 -10.30 0.54
CA THR A 48 17.86 -11.39 -0.40
C THR A 48 17.23 -12.67 0.12
N LYS A 49 16.48 -13.36 -0.73
CA LYS A 49 15.87 -14.65 -0.39
C LYS A 49 16.91 -15.77 -0.41
N ARG A 50 16.98 -16.56 0.68
CA ARG A 50 17.83 -17.73 0.82
C ARG A 50 16.98 -18.97 1.14
N GLU A 51 17.59 -20.06 1.57
CA GLU A 51 16.92 -21.36 1.69
C GLU A 51 15.60 -21.35 2.49
N ARG A 52 15.57 -20.67 3.64
CA ARG A 52 14.40 -20.67 4.54
C ARG A 52 14.01 -19.28 5.05
N ALA A 53 14.76 -18.26 4.67
CA ALA A 53 14.56 -16.92 5.19
C ALA A 53 15.05 -15.86 4.21
N TRP A 54 14.57 -14.65 4.40
CA TRP A 54 15.12 -13.47 3.75
C TRP A 54 16.29 -12.97 4.58
N PHE A 55 17.39 -12.65 3.92
CA PHE A 55 18.60 -12.15 4.57
C PHE A 55 18.81 -10.69 4.25
N PHE A 56 19.21 -9.97 5.27
CA PHE A 56 19.48 -8.56 5.18
C PHE A 56 20.98 -8.32 5.11
N ASP A 57 21.46 -7.87 3.97
CA ASP A 57 22.86 -7.53 3.78
C ASP A 57 23.08 -6.07 4.23
N TYR A 58 23.81 -5.88 5.31
CA TYR A 58 24.15 -4.54 5.80
C TYR A 58 25.12 -3.87 4.82
N VAL A 59 24.58 -2.99 3.98
CA VAL A 59 25.37 -2.21 3.02
C VAL A 59 25.85 -0.90 3.64
N SER A 60 25.10 -0.39 4.63
CA SER A 60 25.39 0.84 5.35
C SER A 60 25.15 0.64 6.84
N VAL A 61 25.81 1.43 7.67
CA VAL A 61 25.60 1.43 9.14
C VAL A 61 24.18 1.87 9.52
N ASP A 62 23.51 2.60 8.62
CA ASP A 62 22.13 3.06 8.82
C ASP A 62 21.07 2.01 8.43
N ASP A 63 21.50 0.88 7.85
CA ASP A 63 20.59 -0.20 7.50
C ASP A 63 20.03 -0.88 8.74
N THR A 64 18.71 -1.03 8.77
CA THR A 64 17.98 -1.60 9.90
C THR A 64 16.92 -2.58 9.42
N TRP A 65 16.49 -3.45 10.34
CA TRP A 65 15.35 -4.33 10.15
C TRP A 65 14.54 -4.41 11.43
N GLU A 66 13.27 -4.76 11.31
CA GLU A 66 12.37 -4.86 12.45
C GLU A 66 11.45 -6.06 12.30
N ASP A 67 11.26 -6.82 13.40
CA ASP A 67 10.28 -7.90 13.46
C ASP A 67 8.88 -7.28 13.61
N ILE A 68 8.01 -7.51 12.62
CA ILE A 68 6.63 -7.03 12.63
C ILE A 68 5.63 -8.18 12.71
N SER A 69 6.06 -9.35 13.21
CA SER A 69 5.22 -10.55 13.28
C SER A 69 3.95 -10.38 14.13
N LEU A 70 3.96 -9.47 15.10
CA LEU A 70 2.77 -9.15 15.89
C LEU A 70 1.60 -8.64 15.05
N VAL A 71 1.90 -8.00 13.91
CA VAL A 71 0.89 -7.48 12.99
C VAL A 71 0.82 -8.27 11.69
N SER A 72 1.30 -9.51 11.69
CA SER A 72 1.36 -10.35 10.49
C SER A 72 0.00 -10.54 9.82
N ARG A 73 -1.10 -10.46 10.57
CA ARG A 73 -2.47 -10.56 10.06
C ARG A 73 -2.85 -9.45 9.08
N MET A 74 -2.16 -8.33 9.11
CA MET A 74 -2.35 -7.21 8.17
C MET A 74 -1.69 -7.48 6.83
N PHE A 75 -0.80 -8.46 6.74
CA PHE A 75 0.07 -8.71 5.59
C PHE A 75 -0.05 -10.16 5.08
N THR A 76 -1.25 -10.71 5.08
CA THR A 76 -1.50 -12.09 4.61
C THR A 76 -1.22 -12.29 3.13
N ASP A 77 -1.20 -11.22 2.35
CA ASP A 77 -0.84 -11.20 0.93
C ASP A 77 0.67 -11.30 0.71
N ILE A 78 1.49 -11.03 1.74
CA ILE A 78 2.95 -11.19 1.68
C ILE A 78 3.29 -12.60 2.14
N LYS A 79 3.80 -13.41 1.21
CA LYS A 79 4.02 -14.85 1.40
C LYS A 79 5.48 -15.21 1.22
N TRP A 80 5.87 -16.32 1.84
CA TRP A 80 7.21 -16.88 1.64
C TRP A 80 7.47 -17.24 0.17
N GLU A 81 6.45 -17.69 -0.55
CA GLU A 81 6.52 -18.08 -1.95
C GLU A 81 6.78 -16.92 -2.91
N ASP A 82 6.64 -15.69 -2.45
CA ASP A 82 6.88 -14.51 -3.28
C ASP A 82 8.34 -14.46 -3.75
N VAL A 83 8.54 -14.21 -5.04
CA VAL A 83 9.88 -14.15 -5.66
C VAL A 83 10.63 -12.90 -5.24
N GLU A 84 9.90 -11.80 -5.06
CA GLU A 84 10.44 -10.50 -4.67
C GLU A 84 9.85 -10.07 -3.33
N PRO A 85 10.60 -9.30 -2.51
CA PRO A 85 10.03 -8.74 -1.29
C PRO A 85 8.99 -7.69 -1.63
N PHE A 86 8.01 -7.54 -0.74
CA PHE A 86 7.00 -6.48 -0.89
C PHE A 86 7.68 -5.12 -0.74
N LYS A 87 7.58 -4.29 -1.78
CA LYS A 87 8.09 -2.92 -1.73
C LYS A 87 7.03 -2.00 -1.16
N ILE A 88 7.35 -1.33 -0.05
CA ILE A 88 6.43 -0.37 0.56
C ILE A 88 6.35 0.85 -0.34
N SER A 89 5.16 1.12 -0.87
CA SER A 89 4.88 2.34 -1.59
C SER A 89 3.74 3.07 -0.87
N TYR A 90 3.99 4.31 -0.52
CA TYR A 90 3.00 5.17 0.08
C TYR A 90 2.98 6.49 -0.67
N THR A 91 1.81 6.89 -1.11
CA THR A 91 1.61 8.18 -1.74
C THR A 91 0.98 9.13 -0.73
N ASN A 92 1.65 10.24 -0.45
CA ASN A 92 1.04 11.31 0.34
C ASN A 92 0.11 12.11 -0.57
N TRP A 93 -1.16 11.78 -0.54
CA TRP A 93 -2.17 12.38 -1.42
C TRP A 93 -2.41 13.86 -1.11
N ASP A 94 -2.02 14.36 0.06
CA ASP A 94 -2.08 15.78 0.37
C ASP A 94 -1.10 16.61 -0.48
N ASP A 95 -0.01 15.99 -0.94
CA ASP A 95 1.03 16.64 -1.73
C ASP A 95 0.87 16.42 -3.24
N VAL A 96 -0.13 15.65 -3.67
CA VAL A 96 -0.35 15.37 -5.09
C VAL A 96 -1.10 16.55 -5.74
N PRO A 97 -0.53 17.14 -6.82
CA PRO A 97 -1.20 18.24 -7.52
C PRO A 97 -2.51 17.82 -8.21
N VAL A 98 -3.44 18.76 -8.36
CA VAL A 98 -4.66 18.56 -9.15
C VAL A 98 -4.28 18.18 -10.60
N ASP A 99 -5.07 17.32 -11.20
CA ASP A 99 -4.88 16.79 -12.57
C ASP A 99 -3.66 15.87 -12.74
N THR A 100 -3.03 15.45 -11.65
CA THR A 100 -2.02 14.39 -11.74
C THR A 100 -2.68 13.10 -12.23
N LYS A 101 -2.04 12.43 -13.20
CA LYS A 101 -2.54 11.16 -13.74
C LYS A 101 -2.47 10.05 -12.70
N VAL A 102 -3.58 9.36 -12.53
CA VAL A 102 -3.70 8.22 -11.61
C VAL A 102 -4.36 7.04 -12.32
N ILE A 103 -4.15 5.86 -11.79
CA ILE A 103 -4.80 4.62 -12.26
C ILE A 103 -5.71 4.12 -11.15
N VAL A 104 -6.97 3.90 -11.50
CA VAL A 104 -7.99 3.36 -10.60
C VAL A 104 -8.25 1.90 -10.98
N THR A 105 -8.20 1.01 -10.00
CA THR A 105 -8.46 -0.42 -10.18
C THR A 105 -9.87 -0.75 -9.70
N GLY A 106 -10.66 -1.42 -10.55
CA GLY A 106 -11.99 -1.87 -10.20
C GLY A 106 -12.01 -3.26 -9.56
N VAL A 107 -13.21 -3.70 -9.17
CA VAL A 107 -13.44 -4.99 -8.48
C VAL A 107 -13.08 -6.22 -9.32
N ASP A 108 -13.02 -6.06 -10.64
CA ASP A 108 -12.68 -7.11 -11.60
C ASP A 108 -11.25 -6.99 -12.13
N ASP A 109 -10.39 -6.28 -11.41
CA ASP A 109 -9.01 -5.95 -11.77
C ASP A 109 -8.87 -5.10 -13.05
N SER A 110 -9.98 -4.57 -13.57
CA SER A 110 -9.90 -3.57 -14.65
C SER A 110 -9.28 -2.27 -14.15
N GLU A 111 -8.57 -1.59 -15.05
CA GLU A 111 -7.89 -0.34 -14.71
C GLU A 111 -8.42 0.82 -15.55
N TRP A 112 -8.61 1.97 -14.92
CA TRP A 112 -9.00 3.22 -15.59
C TRP A 112 -7.98 4.31 -15.34
N LYS A 113 -7.67 5.07 -16.38
CA LYS A 113 -6.83 6.26 -16.28
C LYS A 113 -7.71 7.44 -15.91
N CYS A 114 -7.44 8.04 -14.76
CA CYS A 114 -8.17 9.18 -14.22
C CYS A 114 -7.21 10.32 -13.90
N HIS A 115 -7.75 11.45 -13.47
CA HIS A 115 -6.96 12.57 -12.99
C HIS A 115 -7.36 12.91 -11.57
N PHE A 116 -6.38 13.11 -10.73
CA PHE A 116 -6.57 13.39 -9.30
C PHE A 116 -7.16 14.79 -9.10
N TYR A 117 -8.11 14.91 -8.17
CA TYR A 117 -8.62 16.20 -7.73
C TYR A 117 -8.07 16.56 -6.34
N LYS A 118 -8.51 15.86 -5.31
CA LYS A 118 -8.04 16.08 -3.93
C LYS A 118 -8.28 14.87 -3.05
N LYS A 119 -7.56 14.81 -1.93
CA LYS A 119 -7.84 13.86 -0.87
C LYS A 119 -9.14 14.25 -0.17
N LEU A 120 -10.07 13.33 -0.03
CA LEU A 120 -11.35 13.55 0.65
C LEU A 120 -11.23 13.30 2.15
N ASN A 121 -10.63 12.15 2.50
CA ASN A 121 -10.38 11.74 3.88
C ASN A 121 -9.24 10.70 3.88
N ASN A 122 -8.97 10.09 5.04
CA ASN A 122 -7.88 9.10 5.16
C ASN A 122 -8.11 7.82 4.34
N ASN A 123 -9.30 7.59 3.81
CA ASN A 123 -9.67 6.37 3.11
C ASN A 123 -9.96 6.57 1.63
N SER A 124 -10.15 7.79 1.18
CA SER A 124 -10.55 8.05 -0.20
C SER A 124 -10.03 9.36 -0.74
N ILE A 125 -9.94 9.40 -2.06
CA ILE A 125 -9.65 10.59 -2.85
C ILE A 125 -10.82 10.89 -3.76
N LEU A 126 -10.84 12.10 -4.31
CA LEU A 126 -11.73 12.48 -5.42
C LEU A 126 -10.91 12.54 -6.70
N ALA A 127 -11.43 11.94 -7.77
CA ALA A 127 -10.77 11.91 -9.06
C ALA A 127 -11.76 12.20 -10.18
N PHE A 128 -11.27 12.85 -11.25
CA PHE A 128 -12.03 13.04 -12.46
C PHE A 128 -12.02 11.75 -13.28
N ARG A 129 -13.16 11.43 -13.88
CA ARG A 129 -13.31 10.25 -14.71
C ARG A 129 -12.33 10.24 -15.88
N GLU A 130 -12.13 9.06 -16.44
CA GLU A 130 -11.23 8.82 -17.56
C GLU A 130 -11.32 9.90 -18.65
N GLY A 131 -10.17 10.45 -19.03
CA GLY A 131 -10.05 11.46 -20.05
C GLY A 131 -10.49 12.87 -19.65
N LYS A 132 -10.96 13.08 -18.42
CA LYS A 132 -11.44 14.39 -17.95
C LYS A 132 -10.51 14.99 -16.91
N THR A 133 -10.44 16.31 -16.88
CA THR A 133 -9.61 17.08 -15.95
C THR A 133 -10.43 18.18 -15.30
N SER A 134 -9.83 18.93 -14.38
CA SER A 134 -10.45 20.09 -13.74
C SER A 134 -10.91 21.17 -14.76
N TRP A 135 -10.34 21.17 -15.95
CA TRP A 135 -10.67 22.11 -17.02
C TRP A 135 -11.87 21.69 -17.86
N THR A 136 -12.22 20.39 -17.86
CA THR A 136 -13.25 19.82 -18.74
C THR A 136 -14.51 19.42 -18.00
N THR A 137 -14.48 19.26 -16.68
CA THR A 137 -15.63 18.87 -15.88
C THR A 137 -15.49 19.33 -14.43
N SER A 138 -16.63 19.46 -13.74
CA SER A 138 -16.67 19.59 -12.29
C SER A 138 -17.08 18.28 -11.60
N ASP A 139 -17.38 17.23 -12.38
CA ASP A 139 -17.82 15.95 -11.84
C ASP A 139 -16.63 15.11 -11.39
N VAL A 140 -16.66 14.72 -10.12
CA VAL A 140 -15.63 13.86 -9.52
C VAL A 140 -16.26 12.63 -8.91
N GLU A 141 -15.46 11.56 -8.84
CA GLU A 141 -15.84 10.31 -8.18
C GLU A 141 -15.00 10.11 -6.92
N GLU A 142 -15.64 9.57 -5.89
CA GLU A 142 -14.92 9.10 -4.71
C GLU A 142 -14.30 7.74 -5.01
N VAL A 143 -12.99 7.63 -4.81
CA VAL A 143 -12.22 6.42 -5.04
C VAL A 143 -11.52 6.03 -3.76
N ASN A 144 -11.65 4.76 -3.36
CA ASN A 144 -10.93 4.24 -2.22
C ASN A 144 -9.43 4.36 -2.49
N ILE A 145 -8.69 4.87 -1.51
CA ILE A 145 -7.24 5.12 -1.62
C ILE A 145 -6.46 3.85 -1.99
N ASN A 146 -7.03 2.69 -1.69
CA ASN A 146 -6.42 1.40 -1.96
C ASN A 146 -6.56 0.96 -3.41
N ASN A 147 -7.48 1.57 -4.12
CA ASN A 147 -7.77 1.24 -5.52
C ASN A 147 -7.19 2.27 -6.48
N VAL A 148 -6.35 3.17 -5.99
CA VAL A 148 -5.76 4.23 -6.81
C VAL A 148 -4.25 4.30 -6.58
N ARG A 149 -3.50 4.54 -7.67
CA ARG A 149 -2.05 4.77 -7.62
C ARG A 149 -1.66 5.82 -8.64
N LEU A 150 -0.49 6.41 -8.45
CA LEU A 150 0.07 7.32 -9.46
C LEU A 150 0.35 6.53 -10.75
N ALA A 151 0.06 7.15 -11.86
CA ALA A 151 0.28 6.53 -13.17
C ALA A 151 1.77 6.46 -13.52
#